data_7c2bf09dc39eecdf348797c2d89d196b
#
_entry.id   7c2bf09dc39eecdf348797c2d89d196b
#
_cell.length_a   1.000
_cell.length_b   1.000
_cell.length_c   1.000
_cell.angle_alpha   90.00
_cell.angle_beta   90.00
_cell.angle_gamma   90.00
#
_symmetry.space_group_name_H-M   'P 1'
#
loop_
_entity.id
_entity.type
_entity.pdbx_description
1 polymer ?
#
loop_
_entity_poly.entity_id
_entity_poly.type
_entity_poly.pdbx_seq_one_letter_code
_entity_poly.pdbx_strand_id
1 'polypeptide(L)'
;MHPSNFILSVVCAGSVIAGAAGAALADYRIRKDYGGFINQYKLKYAAIRDRGERVIIDGVCNSACTLVLGIVPLNRICVTPRASLGFHTAHFDTSYTFGIKVTNYWATADMLAYYPETVKKWIDRHGGLTADMKTVDITLKVSEDLIEKAAKQEKQEKK
;
A
#
# COMPACT_ATOMS: atom_id res chain seq x y z
N MET A 1 6.28 -3.92 40.03
CA MET A 1 5.11 -3.48 39.27
C MET A 1 5.49 -3.44 37.81
N HIS A 2 5.13 -4.48 37.04
CA HIS A 2 5.40 -4.55 35.60
C HIS A 2 4.18 -4.00 34.87
N PRO A 3 4.31 -3.08 33.91
CA PRO A 3 3.21 -2.71 33.05
C PRO A 3 3.04 -3.80 31.97
N SER A 4 1.86 -4.42 31.97
CA SER A 4 1.44 -5.37 30.95
C SER A 4 1.31 -4.67 29.61
N ASN A 5 2.16 -5.03 28.68
CA ASN A 5 2.02 -4.66 27.27
C ASN A 5 0.86 -5.46 26.66
N PHE A 6 -0.28 -4.82 26.49
CA PHE A 6 -1.35 -5.34 25.65
C PHE A 6 -0.94 -5.21 24.18
N ILE A 7 -0.54 -6.32 23.60
CA ILE A 7 -0.34 -6.48 22.15
C ILE A 7 -1.74 -6.68 21.56
N LEU A 8 -2.28 -5.63 20.95
CA LEU A 8 -3.51 -5.75 20.18
C LEU A 8 -3.15 -6.30 18.79
N SER A 9 -3.13 -7.62 18.68
CA SER A 9 -3.07 -8.30 17.40
C SER A 9 -4.36 -8.04 16.65
N VAL A 10 -4.33 -7.22 15.60
CA VAL A 10 -5.41 -7.16 14.62
C VAL A 10 -5.39 -8.45 13.80
N VAL A 11 -5.92 -9.50 14.40
CA VAL A 11 -6.25 -10.71 13.70
C VAL A 11 -7.40 -10.34 12.77
N CYS A 12 -7.26 -10.57 11.46
CA CYS A 12 -8.36 -10.56 10.51
C CYS A 12 -9.30 -11.74 10.86
N ALA A 13 -9.99 -11.63 12.01
CA ALA A 13 -11.01 -12.56 12.41
C ALA A 13 -12.24 -12.29 11.56
N GLY A 14 -12.59 -13.24 10.71
CA GLY A 14 -13.86 -13.24 9.99
C GLY A 14 -15.00 -13.38 11.00
N SER A 15 -15.70 -12.29 11.29
CA SER A 15 -16.98 -12.34 12.01
C SER A 15 -18.03 -12.92 11.07
N VAL A 16 -18.42 -14.15 11.29
CA VAL A 16 -19.59 -14.76 10.65
C VAL A 16 -20.83 -14.21 11.33
N ILE A 17 -21.41 -13.14 10.77
CA ILE A 17 -22.75 -12.71 11.13
C ILE A 17 -23.69 -13.43 10.15
N ALA A 18 -24.40 -14.43 10.67
CA ALA A 18 -25.51 -15.07 9.95
C ALA A 18 -26.70 -14.10 9.89
N GLY A 19 -27.00 -13.59 8.66
CA GLY A 19 -28.20 -12.81 8.46
C GLY A 19 -28.10 -11.81 7.31
N ALA A 20 -28.46 -12.22 6.14
CA ALA A 20 -28.55 -11.63 4.82
C ALA A 20 -27.40 -12.08 3.90
N ALA A 21 -27.75 -12.79 2.83
CA ALA A 21 -26.82 -13.23 1.78
C ALA A 21 -26.35 -12.03 0.93
N GLY A 22 -25.54 -11.15 1.52
CA GLY A 22 -24.66 -10.27 0.79
C GLY A 22 -23.51 -11.15 0.29
N ALA A 23 -23.32 -11.22 -1.03
CA ALA A 23 -22.18 -11.90 -1.62
C ALA A 23 -20.92 -11.43 -0.89
N ALA A 24 -20.22 -12.34 -0.19
CA ALA A 24 -18.96 -12.03 0.45
C ALA A 24 -18.01 -11.55 -0.66
N LEU A 25 -17.66 -10.27 -0.65
CA LEU A 25 -16.73 -9.71 -1.61
C LEU A 25 -15.40 -10.44 -1.47
N ALA A 26 -14.91 -10.98 -2.58
CA ALA A 26 -13.64 -11.71 -2.58
C ALA A 26 -12.49 -10.76 -2.19
N ASP A 27 -11.61 -11.23 -1.30
CA ASP A 27 -10.40 -10.49 -0.95
C ASP A 27 -9.43 -10.48 -2.14
N TYR A 28 -8.95 -9.30 -2.53
CA TYR A 28 -7.85 -9.19 -3.47
C TYR A 28 -6.51 -9.35 -2.73
N ARG A 29 -5.79 -10.45 -3.00
CA ARG A 29 -4.54 -10.78 -2.29
C ARG A 29 -3.31 -10.54 -3.13
N ILE A 30 -2.38 -9.72 -2.62
CA ILE A 30 -1.07 -9.45 -3.22
C ILE A 30 -0.03 -10.31 -2.51
N ARG A 31 0.58 -11.27 -3.21
CA ARG A 31 1.65 -12.13 -2.68
C ARG A 31 3.01 -11.82 -3.26
N LYS A 32 3.06 -11.48 -4.55
CA LYS A 32 4.28 -11.20 -5.28
C LYS A 32 3.95 -10.29 -6.46
N ASP A 33 4.20 -9.00 -6.29
CA ASP A 33 3.90 -7.98 -7.29
C ASP A 33 5.05 -6.96 -7.32
N TYR A 34 5.81 -6.94 -8.39
CA TYR A 34 6.97 -6.08 -8.56
C TYR A 34 6.65 -4.74 -9.23
N GLY A 35 5.38 -4.45 -9.46
CA GLY A 35 4.93 -3.25 -10.13
C GLY A 35 4.92 -3.38 -11.65
N GLY A 36 4.82 -2.24 -12.32
CA GLY A 36 4.72 -2.15 -13.77
C GLY A 36 4.19 -0.77 -14.20
N PHE A 37 3.40 -0.73 -15.25
CA PHE A 37 2.87 0.53 -15.78
C PHE A 37 1.87 1.18 -14.80
N ILE A 38 2.18 2.39 -14.36
CA ILE A 38 1.43 3.16 -13.35
C ILE A 38 -0.06 3.24 -13.69
N ASN A 39 -0.41 3.57 -14.92
CA ASN A 39 -1.80 3.72 -15.34
C ASN A 39 -2.60 2.40 -15.24
N GLN A 40 -1.99 1.25 -15.50
CA GLN A 40 -2.64 -0.05 -15.31
C GLN A 40 -2.96 -0.31 -13.84
N TYR A 41 -2.04 0.07 -12.94
CA TYR A 41 -2.25 -0.07 -11.49
C TYR A 41 -3.31 0.90 -10.97
N LYS A 42 -3.35 2.13 -11.47
CA LYS A 42 -4.42 3.07 -11.14
C LYS A 42 -5.80 2.50 -11.50
N LEU A 43 -5.96 2.01 -12.72
CA LEU A 43 -7.22 1.40 -13.18
C LEU A 43 -7.58 0.15 -12.38
N LYS A 44 -6.60 -0.74 -12.13
CA LYS A 44 -6.78 -1.95 -11.33
C LYS A 44 -7.30 -1.63 -9.93
N TYR A 45 -6.64 -0.71 -9.22
CA TYR A 45 -7.01 -0.38 -7.85
C TYR A 45 -8.28 0.47 -7.76
N ALA A 46 -8.55 1.31 -8.75
CA ALA A 46 -9.84 1.99 -8.85
C ALA A 46 -10.99 0.98 -8.98
N ALA A 47 -10.86 -0.02 -9.85
CA ALA A 47 -11.86 -1.07 -9.98
C ALA A 47 -12.06 -1.88 -8.68
N ILE A 48 -10.98 -2.22 -7.95
CA ILE A 48 -11.04 -2.90 -6.66
C ILE A 48 -11.75 -2.01 -5.61
N ARG A 49 -11.40 -0.73 -5.56
CA ARG A 49 -12.07 0.26 -4.70
C ARG A 49 -13.55 0.33 -4.98
N ASP A 50 -13.94 0.45 -6.24
CA ASP A 50 -15.32 0.68 -6.68
C ASP A 50 -16.20 -0.55 -6.44
N ARG A 51 -15.63 -1.76 -6.54
CA ARG A 51 -16.30 -3.00 -6.13
C ARG A 51 -16.40 -3.20 -4.62
N GLY A 52 -15.77 -2.35 -3.82
CA GLY A 52 -15.80 -2.48 -2.36
C GLY A 52 -14.90 -3.59 -1.80
N GLU A 53 -14.05 -4.20 -2.62
CA GLU A 53 -13.18 -5.30 -2.22
C GLU A 53 -12.16 -4.88 -1.15
N ARG A 54 -11.79 -5.83 -0.29
CA ARG A 54 -10.68 -5.70 0.65
C ARG A 54 -9.39 -6.17 -0.03
N VAL A 55 -8.29 -5.46 0.23
CA VAL A 55 -6.96 -5.84 -0.24
C VAL A 55 -6.16 -6.45 0.91
N ILE A 56 -5.51 -7.57 0.67
CA ILE A 56 -4.58 -8.20 1.61
C ILE A 56 -3.19 -8.20 0.99
N ILE A 57 -2.26 -7.43 1.56
CA ILE A 57 -0.86 -7.45 1.17
C ILE A 57 -0.17 -8.55 1.98
N ASP A 58 0.19 -9.65 1.31
CA ASP A 58 0.68 -10.89 1.93
C ASP A 58 2.04 -11.31 1.36
N GLY A 59 2.84 -10.35 0.94
CA GLY A 59 4.16 -10.54 0.37
C GLY A 59 4.66 -9.28 -0.30
N VAL A 60 5.49 -9.43 -1.33
CA VAL A 60 6.13 -8.31 -2.02
C VAL A 60 5.12 -7.48 -2.81
N CYS A 61 5.13 -6.16 -2.58
CA CYS A 61 4.39 -5.16 -3.33
C CYS A 61 5.30 -3.96 -3.60
N ASN A 62 5.90 -3.91 -4.78
CA ASN A 62 6.92 -2.93 -5.14
C ASN A 62 6.42 -1.96 -6.21
N SER A 63 7.00 -0.76 -6.26
CA SER A 63 6.80 0.20 -7.35
C SER A 63 5.31 0.56 -7.52
N ALA A 64 4.76 0.50 -8.73
CA ALA A 64 3.36 0.81 -9.02
C ALA A 64 2.35 -0.04 -8.18
N CYS A 65 2.75 -1.21 -7.67
CA CYS A 65 1.93 -1.97 -6.73
C CYS A 65 1.58 -1.16 -5.49
N THR A 66 2.49 -0.33 -4.98
CA THR A 66 2.28 0.48 -3.75
C THR A 66 1.22 1.57 -3.90
N LEU A 67 0.76 1.88 -5.12
CA LEU A 67 -0.37 2.78 -5.36
C LEU A 67 -1.66 2.31 -4.69
N VAL A 68 -1.75 1.05 -4.32
CA VAL A 68 -2.86 0.51 -3.51
C VAL A 68 -3.09 1.33 -2.25
N LEU A 69 -2.02 1.84 -1.61
CA LEU A 69 -2.06 2.61 -0.36
C LEU A 69 -2.77 3.96 -0.49
N GLY A 70 -2.90 4.49 -1.70
CA GLY A 70 -3.54 5.79 -1.93
C GLY A 70 -4.82 5.72 -2.77
N ILE A 71 -5.11 4.56 -3.37
CA ILE A 71 -6.30 4.42 -4.23
C ILE A 71 -7.39 3.63 -3.53
N VAL A 72 -7.03 2.59 -2.78
CA VAL A 72 -7.97 1.81 -1.97
C VAL A 72 -8.06 2.43 -0.58
N PRO A 73 -9.24 2.62 0.00
CA PRO A 73 -9.38 3.11 1.37
C PRO A 73 -8.57 2.27 2.36
N LEU A 74 -7.78 2.93 3.22
CA LEU A 74 -6.84 2.24 4.12
C LEU A 74 -7.53 1.27 5.09
N ASN A 75 -8.77 1.57 5.49
CA ASN A 75 -9.58 0.67 6.33
C ASN A 75 -10.01 -0.62 5.61
N ARG A 76 -9.74 -0.75 4.31
CA ARG A 76 -9.94 -1.96 3.51
C ARG A 76 -8.63 -2.63 3.10
N ILE A 77 -7.50 -2.15 3.60
CA ILE A 77 -6.19 -2.74 3.36
C ILE A 77 -5.73 -3.48 4.62
N CYS A 78 -5.47 -4.77 4.49
CA CYS A 78 -4.83 -5.59 5.51
C CYS A 78 -3.40 -5.89 5.08
N VAL A 79 -2.48 -5.91 6.03
CA VAL A 79 -1.10 -6.34 5.82
C VAL A 79 -0.77 -7.53 6.70
N THR A 80 -0.03 -8.49 6.17
CA THR A 80 0.45 -9.65 6.94
C THR A 80 1.91 -9.44 7.34
N PRO A 81 2.45 -10.21 8.29
CA PRO A 81 3.87 -10.18 8.62
C PRO A 81 4.83 -10.49 7.45
N ARG A 82 4.33 -11.04 6.35
CA ARG A 82 5.10 -11.30 5.14
C ARG A 82 5.13 -10.15 4.16
N ALA A 83 4.34 -9.10 4.41
CA ALA A 83 4.24 -7.97 3.49
C ALA A 83 5.56 -7.19 3.44
N SER A 84 5.96 -6.79 2.24
CA SER A 84 7.10 -5.94 1.97
C SER A 84 6.70 -4.91 0.93
N LEU A 85 6.91 -3.62 1.24
CA LEU A 85 6.60 -2.52 0.35
C LEU A 85 7.89 -1.90 -0.19
N GLY A 86 8.00 -1.78 -1.51
CA GLY A 86 9.18 -1.19 -2.14
C GLY A 86 8.85 0.07 -2.92
N PHE A 87 9.57 1.16 -2.59
CA PHE A 87 9.39 2.48 -3.18
C PHE A 87 10.66 2.90 -3.94
N HIS A 88 10.48 3.40 -5.14
CA HIS A 88 11.54 4.00 -5.96
C HIS A 88 10.98 5.03 -6.92
N THR A 89 11.85 5.79 -7.60
CA THR A 89 11.43 6.68 -8.68
C THR A 89 10.89 5.89 -9.85
N ALA A 90 9.84 6.38 -10.50
CA ALA A 90 9.43 5.83 -11.78
C ALA A 90 10.53 6.04 -12.81
N HIS A 91 10.64 5.14 -13.79
CA HIS A 91 11.56 5.26 -14.91
C HIS A 91 10.82 5.07 -16.22
N PHE A 92 11.43 5.55 -17.31
CA PHE A 92 10.94 5.27 -18.63
C PHE A 92 11.07 3.77 -18.93
N ASP A 93 10.25 3.28 -19.87
CA ASP A 93 10.39 1.91 -20.35
C ASP A 93 11.81 1.71 -20.88
N THR A 94 12.50 0.70 -20.34
CA THR A 94 13.89 0.41 -20.68
C THR A 94 14.09 -0.02 -22.13
N SER A 95 13.03 -0.44 -22.83
CA SER A 95 13.05 -0.73 -24.26
C SER A 95 13.38 0.52 -25.10
N TYR A 96 12.96 1.71 -24.63
CA TYR A 96 13.28 2.99 -25.28
C TYR A 96 14.62 3.59 -24.85
N THR A 97 15.26 3.06 -23.82
CA THR A 97 16.48 3.59 -23.22
C THR A 97 17.64 2.60 -23.28
N PHE A 98 17.60 1.64 -24.20
CA PHE A 98 18.63 0.61 -24.39
C PHE A 98 18.99 -0.14 -23.09
N GLY A 99 17.99 -0.40 -22.25
CA GLY A 99 18.17 -1.08 -20.97
C GLY A 99 18.61 -0.17 -19.81
N ILE A 100 18.88 1.12 -20.06
CA ILE A 100 19.28 2.08 -19.03
C ILE A 100 18.03 2.59 -18.28
N LYS A 101 18.04 2.53 -16.96
CA LYS A 101 16.97 3.11 -16.13
C LYS A 101 17.11 4.63 -16.06
N VAL A 102 16.29 5.34 -16.84
CA VAL A 102 16.21 6.80 -16.81
C VAL A 102 15.00 7.22 -15.97
N THR A 103 15.22 8.02 -14.93
CA THR A 103 14.14 8.50 -14.05
C THR A 103 13.12 9.34 -14.83
N ASN A 104 11.85 8.99 -14.66
CA ASN A 104 10.73 9.78 -15.12
C ASN A 104 10.16 10.61 -13.96
N TYR A 105 10.58 11.87 -13.87
CA TYR A 105 10.17 12.76 -12.77
C TYR A 105 8.67 13.03 -12.75
N TRP A 106 8.03 13.14 -13.91
CA TRP A 106 6.57 13.36 -14.00
C TRP A 106 5.80 12.17 -13.47
N ALA A 107 6.17 10.96 -13.88
CA ALA A 107 5.54 9.74 -13.40
C ALA A 107 5.82 9.51 -11.91
N THR A 108 7.00 9.91 -11.42
CA THR A 108 7.34 9.85 -9.99
C THR A 108 6.46 10.81 -9.18
N ALA A 109 6.30 12.06 -9.63
CA ALA A 109 5.43 13.03 -8.98
C ALA A 109 3.96 12.58 -8.99
N ASP A 110 3.51 11.99 -10.09
CA ASP A 110 2.17 11.42 -10.21
C ASP A 110 1.95 10.26 -9.22
N MET A 111 2.91 9.36 -9.02
CA MET A 111 2.84 8.33 -7.98
C MET A 111 2.77 8.94 -6.58
N LEU A 112 3.65 9.91 -6.29
CA LEU A 112 3.69 10.58 -4.98
C LEU A 112 2.37 11.27 -4.63
N ALA A 113 1.65 11.81 -5.63
CA ALA A 113 0.36 12.45 -5.42
C ALA A 113 -0.71 11.50 -4.84
N TYR A 114 -0.59 10.20 -5.10
CA TYR A 114 -1.51 9.19 -4.57
C TYR A 114 -1.16 8.74 -3.16
N TYR A 115 0.09 8.87 -2.72
CA TYR A 115 0.46 8.32 -1.41
C TYR A 115 -0.11 9.15 -0.26
N PRO A 116 -0.60 8.48 0.80
CA PRO A 116 -0.96 9.14 2.05
C PRO A 116 0.22 9.93 2.64
N GLU A 117 -0.06 11.01 3.36
CA GLU A 117 0.97 11.86 3.97
C GLU A 117 1.94 11.09 4.88
N THR A 118 1.45 10.07 5.57
CA THR A 118 2.29 9.19 6.41
C THR A 118 3.34 8.43 5.59
N VAL A 119 2.97 7.96 4.40
CA VAL A 119 3.88 7.29 3.45
C VAL A 119 4.87 8.29 2.89
N LYS A 120 4.42 9.48 2.46
CA LYS A 120 5.30 10.55 1.97
C LYS A 120 6.35 10.94 3.01
N LYS A 121 5.94 11.20 4.26
CA LYS A 121 6.82 11.51 5.38
C LYS A 121 7.82 10.36 5.69
N TRP A 122 7.40 9.12 5.52
CA TRP A 122 8.32 7.99 5.65
C TRP A 122 9.38 8.01 4.54
N ILE A 123 8.96 8.19 3.28
CA ILE A 123 9.86 8.31 2.12
C ILE A 123 10.88 9.43 2.35
N ASP A 124 10.42 10.61 2.77
CA ASP A 124 11.28 11.79 3.01
C ASP A 124 12.32 11.51 4.09
N ARG A 125 11.93 10.91 5.22
CA ARG A 125 12.85 10.54 6.30
C ARG A 125 13.91 9.52 5.89
N HIS A 126 13.64 8.74 4.84
CA HIS A 126 14.58 7.76 4.31
C HIS A 126 15.33 8.28 3.07
N GLY A 127 15.40 9.61 2.89
CA GLY A 127 16.17 10.27 1.84
C GLY A 127 15.47 10.37 0.48
N GLY A 128 14.13 10.40 0.47
CA GLY A 128 13.32 10.54 -0.73
C GLY A 128 13.29 9.30 -1.62
N LEU A 129 12.63 9.39 -2.76
CA LEU A 129 12.66 8.35 -3.78
C LEU A 129 13.95 8.45 -4.58
N THR A 130 14.60 7.31 -4.79
CA THR A 130 15.79 7.18 -5.65
C THR A 130 15.56 6.11 -6.71
N ALA A 131 16.47 5.98 -7.66
CA ALA A 131 16.40 4.90 -8.66
C ALA A 131 16.52 3.51 -8.01
N ASP A 132 17.21 3.44 -6.86
CA ASP A 132 17.31 2.22 -6.08
C ASP A 132 16.05 2.01 -5.23
N MET A 133 15.62 0.75 -5.15
CA MET A 133 14.45 0.36 -4.38
C MET A 133 14.72 0.53 -2.88
N LYS A 134 13.89 1.34 -2.22
CA LYS A 134 13.83 1.41 -0.75
C LYS A 134 12.72 0.52 -0.26
N THR A 135 13.06 -0.56 0.39
CA THR A 135 12.12 -1.55 0.88
C THR A 135 11.83 -1.32 2.35
N VAL A 136 10.55 -1.31 2.67
CA VAL A 136 10.07 -1.44 4.05
C VAL A 136 9.63 -2.89 4.20
N ASP A 137 10.43 -3.66 4.87
CA ASP A 137 9.96 -4.93 5.38
C ASP A 137 8.97 -4.61 6.50
N ILE A 138 7.73 -5.00 6.28
CA ILE A 138 6.68 -4.82 7.27
C ILE A 138 6.89 -5.86 8.37
N THR A 139 7.99 -5.76 9.06
CA THR A 139 8.13 -6.34 10.38
C THR A 139 7.30 -5.50 11.33
N LEU A 140 6.04 -5.92 11.47
CA LEU A 140 5.05 -5.66 12.53
C LEU A 140 4.87 -4.25 13.13
N LYS A 141 5.84 -3.34 13.09
CA LYS A 141 5.77 -2.07 13.84
C LYS A 141 5.55 -0.83 12.98
N VAL A 142 6.06 -0.82 11.76
CA VAL A 142 6.04 0.37 10.90
C VAL A 142 4.80 0.43 10.02
N SER A 143 4.26 -0.71 9.64
CA SER A 143 3.08 -0.78 8.78
C SER A 143 1.77 -0.54 9.52
N GLU A 144 1.65 -1.09 10.73
CA GLU A 144 0.48 -0.84 11.57
C GLU A 144 0.41 0.65 11.93
N ASP A 145 1.55 1.26 12.32
CA ASP A 145 1.64 2.69 12.60
C ASP A 145 1.34 3.57 11.36
N LEU A 146 1.80 3.19 10.17
CA LEU A 146 1.55 3.96 8.95
C LEU A 146 0.08 3.85 8.51
N ILE A 147 -0.48 2.65 8.54
CA ILE A 147 -1.87 2.41 8.11
C ILE A 147 -2.84 2.94 9.16
N GLU A 148 -2.56 2.75 10.45
CA GLU A 148 -3.42 3.25 11.54
C GLU A 148 -3.42 4.78 11.62
N LYS A 149 -2.25 5.42 11.50
CA LYS A 149 -2.15 6.89 11.46
C LYS A 149 -2.85 7.49 10.24
N ALA A 150 -2.70 6.88 9.07
CA ALA A 150 -3.37 7.33 7.86
C ALA A 150 -4.90 7.16 7.96
N ALA A 151 -5.39 6.04 8.49
CA ALA A 151 -6.82 5.83 8.73
C ALA A 151 -7.42 6.80 9.77
N LYS A 152 -6.63 7.22 10.76
CA LYS A 152 -7.04 8.25 11.73
C LYS A 152 -7.13 9.63 11.09
N GLN A 153 -6.20 9.97 10.18
CA GLN A 153 -6.22 11.26 9.45
C GLN A 153 -7.44 11.36 8.53
N GLU A 154 -7.77 10.32 7.75
CA GLU A 154 -8.98 10.31 6.92
C GLU A 154 -10.28 10.52 7.72
N LYS A 155 -10.33 10.03 8.95
CA LYS A 155 -11.50 10.25 9.84
C LYS A 155 -11.59 11.67 10.38
N GLN A 156 -10.46 12.38 10.50
CA GLN A 156 -10.43 13.76 10.98
C GLN A 156 -10.77 14.75 9.86
N GLU A 157 -10.37 14.49 8.62
CA GLU A 157 -10.65 15.34 7.47
C GLU A 157 -12.12 15.27 7.00
N LYS A 158 -12.85 14.22 7.38
CA LYS A 158 -14.28 14.04 7.06
C LYS A 158 -15.24 14.56 8.15
N LYS A 159 -14.71 15.24 9.17
CA LYS A 159 -15.48 15.85 10.25
C LYS A 159 -15.51 17.36 10.14
#